data_abeb265ea9690f6960b2aa93e6cfffac
#
_entry.id   abeb265ea9690f6960b2aa93e6cfffac
#
_cell.length_a   1.000
_cell.length_b   1.000
_cell.length_c   1.000
_cell.angle_alpha   90.00
_cell.angle_beta   90.00
_cell.angle_gamma   90.00
#
_symmetry.space_group_name_H-M   'P 1'
#
loop_
_entity.id
_entity.type
_entity.pdbx_description
1 polymer ?
#
loop_
_entity_poly.entity_id
_entity_poly.type
_entity_poly.pdbx_seq_one_letter_code
_entity_poly.pdbx_strand_id
1 'polypeptide(L)'
;MERGGFFMVFDLLSNLFQNFLFYALHLTQSGSFPKPLPAKEEQAYLLRVKHGDTKAADILIEHNLRLVAHIIKKYYSNYKDQEDLISIGTIGLIKAVSTFDCEKGARFATYASKCIENEILMYFRSQKKTLSDVYISDTIDTDKDGNNLTLLDLIADETNIMEDVDLKLQSEKVRILVGRCLTPREKKIIEMRYGLLTQHPLTQ
;
A
#
# COMPACT_ATOMS: atom_id res chain seq x y z
N MET A 1 -38.36 47.26 17.34
CA MET A 1 -36.97 46.93 17.00
C MET A 1 -36.58 45.58 17.65
N GLU A 2 -37.43 44.55 17.64
CA GLU A 2 -37.22 43.27 18.37
C GLU A 2 -37.48 42.00 17.55
N ARG A 3 -37.65 42.10 16.22
CA ARG A 3 -37.90 40.92 15.39
C ARG A 3 -36.63 40.18 14.90
N GLY A 4 -35.44 40.80 14.96
CA GLY A 4 -34.19 40.22 14.50
C GLY A 4 -33.57 39.19 15.42
N GLY A 5 -33.74 39.35 16.74
CA GLY A 5 -33.17 38.46 17.75
C GLY A 5 -33.84 37.10 17.83
N PHE A 6 -35.14 37.04 17.58
CA PHE A 6 -35.91 35.80 17.62
C PHE A 6 -35.58 34.86 16.43
N PHE A 7 -35.35 35.40 15.23
CA PHE A 7 -34.92 34.63 14.07
C PHE A 7 -33.52 34.09 14.26
N MET A 8 -32.58 34.85 14.80
CA MET A 8 -31.20 34.41 15.05
C MET A 8 -31.12 33.26 16.07
N VAL A 9 -31.94 33.33 17.12
CA VAL A 9 -32.02 32.27 18.14
C VAL A 9 -32.66 31.00 17.55
N PHE A 10 -33.68 31.15 16.70
CA PHE A 10 -34.35 30.02 16.03
C PHE A 10 -33.41 29.33 15.03
N ASP A 11 -32.64 30.09 14.26
CA ASP A 11 -31.65 29.53 13.33
C ASP A 11 -30.50 28.82 14.09
N LEU A 12 -30.07 29.35 15.22
CA LEU A 12 -29.06 28.72 16.06
C LEU A 12 -29.56 27.40 16.67
N LEU A 13 -30.81 27.37 17.16
CA LEU A 13 -31.44 26.16 17.67
C LEU A 13 -31.67 25.12 16.58
N SER A 14 -32.07 25.56 15.40
CA SER A 14 -32.25 24.66 14.23
C SER A 14 -30.95 24.01 13.79
N ASN A 15 -29.85 24.78 13.73
CA ASN A 15 -28.53 24.25 13.43
C ASN A 15 -28.01 23.30 14.52
N LEU A 16 -28.22 23.63 15.80
CA LEU A 16 -27.89 22.73 16.91
C LEU A 16 -28.70 21.42 16.85
N PHE A 17 -29.99 21.49 16.51
CA PHE A 17 -30.85 20.33 16.39
C PHE A 17 -30.49 19.47 15.19
N GLN A 18 -30.16 20.07 14.04
CA GLN A 18 -29.66 19.33 12.86
C GLN A 18 -28.32 18.65 13.13
N ASN A 19 -27.37 19.33 13.77
CA ASN A 19 -26.11 18.74 14.17
C ASN A 19 -26.29 17.62 15.21
N PHE A 20 -27.20 17.77 16.17
CA PHE A 20 -27.54 16.75 17.15
C PHE A 20 -28.23 15.54 16.49
N LEU A 21 -29.14 15.78 15.54
CA LEU A 21 -29.81 14.73 14.78
C LEU A 21 -28.82 13.96 13.90
N PHE A 22 -27.88 14.69 13.26
CA PHE A 22 -26.80 14.10 12.47
C PHE A 22 -25.89 13.24 13.36
N TYR A 23 -25.54 13.73 14.53
CA TYR A 23 -24.72 13.01 15.51
C TYR A 23 -25.48 11.78 16.07
N ALA A 24 -26.76 11.92 16.38
CA ALA A 24 -27.59 10.82 16.84
C ALA A 24 -27.80 9.74 15.76
N LEU A 25 -28.01 10.15 14.51
CA LEU A 25 -28.07 9.22 13.37
C LEU A 25 -26.73 8.51 13.11
N HIS A 26 -25.62 9.22 13.32
CA HIS A 26 -24.29 8.62 13.19
C HIS A 26 -23.98 7.65 14.35
N LEU A 27 -24.44 7.93 15.56
CA LEU A 27 -24.32 7.03 16.72
C LEU A 27 -25.24 5.79 16.62
N THR A 28 -26.42 5.90 15.97
CA THR A 28 -27.30 4.75 15.72
C THR A 28 -26.82 3.85 14.58
N GLN A 29 -25.92 4.35 13.74
CA GLN A 29 -25.19 3.60 12.73
C GLN A 29 -23.88 2.99 13.26
N SER A 30 -23.69 2.86 14.56
CA SER A 30 -22.61 2.05 15.12
C SER A 30 -22.91 0.59 14.82
N GLY A 31 -22.55 0.20 13.61
CA GLY A 31 -22.87 -1.04 12.96
C GLY A 31 -22.35 -2.23 13.73
N SER A 32 -23.23 -2.86 14.46
CA SER A 32 -23.03 -4.27 14.74
C SER A 32 -22.92 -4.98 13.39
N PHE A 33 -21.80 -5.66 13.17
CA PHE A 33 -21.62 -6.51 11.97
C PHE A 33 -22.88 -7.37 11.74
N PRO A 34 -23.30 -7.59 10.48
CA PRO A 34 -24.44 -8.42 10.18
C PRO A 34 -24.32 -9.79 10.87
N LYS A 35 -25.48 -10.40 11.18
CA LYS A 35 -25.50 -11.73 11.80
C LYS A 35 -24.90 -12.77 10.86
N PRO A 36 -24.18 -13.78 11.37
CA PRO A 36 -23.67 -14.86 10.54
C PRO A 36 -24.81 -15.55 9.76
N LEU A 37 -24.51 -15.96 8.52
CA LEU A 37 -25.46 -16.69 7.68
C LEU A 37 -25.73 -18.10 8.26
N PRO A 38 -26.97 -18.61 8.11
CA PRO A 38 -27.26 -20.01 8.38
C PRO A 38 -26.44 -20.92 7.46
N ALA A 39 -26.02 -22.09 7.93
CA ALA A 39 -25.15 -23.01 7.19
C ALA A 39 -25.67 -23.38 5.78
N LYS A 40 -26.99 -23.49 5.62
CA LYS A 40 -27.60 -23.78 4.31
C LYS A 40 -27.44 -22.62 3.32
N GLU A 41 -27.61 -21.40 3.79
CA GLU A 41 -27.45 -20.19 2.97
C GLU A 41 -25.99 -19.96 2.64
N GLU A 42 -25.11 -20.15 3.62
CA GLU A 42 -23.64 -20.04 3.41
C GLU A 42 -23.20 -20.98 2.29
N GLN A 43 -23.63 -22.24 2.29
CA GLN A 43 -23.33 -23.19 1.21
C GLN A 43 -23.90 -22.74 -0.14
N ALA A 44 -25.13 -22.22 -0.17
CA ALA A 44 -25.75 -21.74 -1.40
C ALA A 44 -24.97 -20.55 -2.00
N TYR A 45 -24.55 -19.60 -1.16
CA TYR A 45 -23.73 -18.48 -1.61
C TYR A 45 -22.32 -18.92 -2.06
N LEU A 46 -21.67 -19.86 -1.37
CA LEU A 46 -20.38 -20.42 -1.76
C LEU A 46 -20.44 -21.08 -3.14
N LEU A 47 -21.51 -21.82 -3.45
CA LEU A 47 -21.72 -22.39 -4.79
C LEU A 47 -21.90 -21.31 -5.86
N ARG A 48 -22.64 -20.22 -5.55
CA ARG A 48 -22.80 -19.10 -6.48
C ARG A 48 -21.48 -18.38 -6.75
N VAL A 49 -20.64 -18.21 -5.73
CA VAL A 49 -19.28 -17.64 -5.90
C VAL A 49 -18.42 -18.51 -6.80
N LYS A 50 -18.50 -19.85 -6.68
CA LYS A 50 -17.81 -20.79 -7.58
C LYS A 50 -18.21 -20.61 -9.05
N HIS A 51 -19.44 -20.13 -9.31
CA HIS A 51 -19.94 -19.77 -10.64
C HIS A 51 -19.67 -18.32 -11.05
N GLY A 52 -18.90 -17.56 -10.27
CA GLY A 52 -18.49 -16.21 -10.61
C GLY A 52 -19.44 -15.08 -10.17
N ASP A 53 -20.39 -15.36 -9.27
CA ASP A 53 -21.31 -14.34 -8.75
C ASP A 53 -20.62 -13.44 -7.71
N THR A 54 -20.27 -12.23 -8.12
CA THR A 54 -19.61 -11.22 -7.26
C THR A 54 -20.52 -10.75 -6.13
N LYS A 55 -21.83 -10.61 -6.36
CA LYS A 55 -22.78 -10.19 -5.32
C LYS A 55 -22.89 -11.22 -4.20
N ALA A 56 -22.81 -12.50 -4.55
CA ALA A 56 -22.79 -13.56 -3.55
C ALA A 56 -21.50 -13.51 -2.72
N ALA A 57 -20.37 -13.15 -3.33
CA ALA A 57 -19.11 -12.96 -2.62
C ALA A 57 -19.18 -11.78 -1.63
N ASP A 58 -19.74 -10.64 -2.05
CA ASP A 58 -19.90 -9.46 -1.18
C ASP A 58 -20.74 -9.79 0.06
N ILE A 59 -21.88 -10.49 -0.12
CA ILE A 59 -22.74 -10.91 0.99
C ILE A 59 -21.99 -11.85 1.95
N LEU A 60 -21.20 -12.81 1.41
CA LEU A 60 -20.39 -13.71 2.24
C LEU A 60 -19.36 -12.95 3.04
N ILE A 61 -18.68 -11.97 2.43
CA ILE A 61 -17.68 -11.14 3.10
C ILE A 61 -18.32 -10.34 4.23
N GLU A 62 -19.41 -9.60 3.94
CA GLU A 62 -20.10 -8.76 4.93
C GLU A 62 -20.55 -9.55 6.17
N HIS A 63 -21.17 -10.71 5.96
CA HIS A 63 -21.67 -11.55 7.06
C HIS A 63 -20.56 -12.27 7.84
N ASN A 64 -19.31 -12.31 7.32
CA ASN A 64 -18.17 -12.93 7.97
C ASN A 64 -17.12 -11.93 8.51
N LEU A 65 -17.33 -10.60 8.37
CA LEU A 65 -16.42 -9.59 8.96
C LEU A 65 -16.27 -9.74 10.47
N ARG A 66 -17.31 -10.21 11.16
CA ARG A 66 -17.27 -10.52 12.59
C ARG A 66 -16.19 -11.56 12.93
N LEU A 67 -15.95 -12.52 12.04
CA LEU A 67 -14.89 -13.52 12.22
C LEU A 67 -13.50 -12.86 12.21
N VAL A 68 -13.27 -11.90 11.32
CA VAL A 68 -12.01 -11.12 11.25
C VAL A 68 -11.79 -10.39 12.58
N ALA A 69 -12.78 -9.61 13.02
CA ALA A 69 -12.70 -8.88 14.28
C ALA A 69 -12.46 -9.80 15.50
N HIS A 70 -13.09 -10.98 15.52
CA HIS A 70 -12.91 -11.96 16.58
C HIS A 70 -11.47 -12.50 16.62
N ILE A 71 -10.89 -12.83 15.47
CA ILE A 71 -9.51 -13.33 15.36
C ILE A 71 -8.54 -12.27 15.86
N ILE A 72 -8.68 -11.03 15.40
CA ILE A 72 -7.80 -9.94 15.80
C ILE A 72 -7.89 -9.67 17.29
N LYS A 73 -9.10 -9.57 17.84
CA LYS A 73 -9.31 -9.37 19.26
C LYS A 73 -8.73 -10.50 20.11
N LYS A 74 -8.80 -11.74 19.62
CA LYS A 74 -8.31 -12.92 20.37
C LYS A 74 -6.81 -13.03 20.37
N TYR A 75 -6.14 -12.80 19.23
CA TYR A 75 -4.72 -13.07 19.06
C TYR A 75 -3.82 -11.83 19.03
N TYR A 76 -4.39 -10.68 18.70
CA TYR A 76 -3.64 -9.43 18.46
C TYR A 76 -4.17 -8.25 19.26
N SER A 77 -4.80 -8.48 20.42
CA SER A 77 -5.41 -7.43 21.28
C SER A 77 -4.40 -6.35 21.73
N ASN A 78 -3.13 -6.70 21.85
CA ASN A 78 -2.07 -5.81 22.30
C ASN A 78 -1.39 -5.02 21.17
N TYR A 79 -1.81 -5.24 19.92
CA TYR A 79 -1.24 -4.51 18.78
C TYR A 79 -1.84 -3.12 18.71
N LYS A 80 -0.98 -2.10 18.46
CA LYS A 80 -1.37 -0.69 18.52
C LYS A 80 -2.36 -0.31 17.40
N ASP A 81 -2.13 -0.82 16.19
CA ASP A 81 -2.89 -0.45 14.99
C ASP A 81 -3.87 -1.58 14.61
N GLN A 82 -4.90 -1.77 15.46
CA GLN A 82 -5.90 -2.83 15.25
C GLN A 82 -6.75 -2.62 13.98
N GLU A 83 -6.98 -1.36 13.58
CA GLU A 83 -7.73 -1.02 12.36
C GLU A 83 -7.01 -1.51 11.10
N ASP A 84 -5.69 -1.36 11.05
CA ASP A 84 -4.88 -1.89 9.96
C ASP A 84 -4.96 -3.41 9.89
N LEU A 85 -4.90 -4.09 11.05
CA LEU A 85 -5.04 -5.54 11.10
C LEU A 85 -6.43 -6.00 10.64
N ILE A 86 -7.51 -5.25 10.93
CA ILE A 86 -8.85 -5.54 10.44
C ILE A 86 -8.87 -5.44 8.91
N SER A 87 -8.26 -4.41 8.35
CA SER A 87 -8.17 -4.23 6.90
C SER A 87 -7.40 -5.38 6.24
N ILE A 88 -6.24 -5.75 6.78
CA ILE A 88 -5.43 -6.88 6.31
C ILE A 88 -6.17 -8.20 6.47
N GLY A 89 -6.81 -8.43 7.62
CA GLY A 89 -7.61 -9.61 7.87
C GLY A 89 -8.80 -9.72 6.90
N THR A 90 -9.39 -8.58 6.51
CA THR A 90 -10.45 -8.53 5.50
C THR A 90 -9.93 -8.96 4.13
N ILE A 91 -8.72 -8.57 3.74
CA ILE A 91 -8.07 -9.08 2.52
C ILE A 91 -7.92 -10.61 2.58
N GLY A 92 -7.51 -11.14 3.75
CA GLY A 92 -7.44 -12.59 3.98
C GLY A 92 -8.79 -13.29 3.82
N LEU A 93 -9.88 -12.67 4.30
CA LEU A 93 -11.24 -13.17 4.14
C LEU A 93 -11.68 -13.16 2.66
N ILE A 94 -11.41 -12.08 1.92
CA ILE A 94 -11.70 -11.98 0.48
C ILE A 94 -11.00 -13.11 -0.29
N LYS A 95 -9.71 -13.33 0.00
CA LYS A 95 -8.95 -14.45 -0.57
C LYS A 95 -9.58 -15.80 -0.22
N ALA A 96 -10.05 -15.96 1.02
CA ALA A 96 -10.71 -17.18 1.44
C ALA A 96 -12.01 -17.44 0.66
N VAL A 97 -12.86 -16.41 0.48
CA VAL A 97 -14.11 -16.51 -0.29
C VAL A 97 -13.84 -16.92 -1.73
N SER A 98 -12.80 -16.36 -2.36
CA SER A 98 -12.47 -16.64 -3.77
C SER A 98 -11.82 -18.01 -4.01
N THR A 99 -11.15 -18.58 -3.00
CA THR A 99 -10.36 -19.81 -3.14
C THR A 99 -10.95 -21.03 -2.44
N PHE A 100 -12.06 -20.85 -1.70
CA PHE A 100 -12.69 -21.93 -0.96
C PHE A 100 -13.29 -22.99 -1.86
N ASP A 101 -13.00 -24.25 -1.56
CA ASP A 101 -13.55 -25.39 -2.27
C ASP A 101 -14.50 -26.18 -1.36
N CYS A 102 -15.79 -26.16 -1.70
CA CYS A 102 -16.84 -26.85 -0.95
C CYS A 102 -16.69 -28.37 -0.96
N GLU A 103 -15.97 -28.95 -1.94
CA GLU A 103 -15.84 -30.41 -2.13
C GLU A 103 -14.88 -31.04 -1.09
N LYS A 104 -14.00 -30.23 -0.49
CA LYS A 104 -12.99 -30.72 0.48
C LYS A 104 -13.53 -31.00 1.87
N GLY A 105 -14.82 -30.83 2.13
CA GLY A 105 -15.48 -31.19 3.41
C GLY A 105 -15.09 -30.32 4.62
N ALA A 106 -14.27 -29.29 4.44
CA ALA A 106 -13.90 -28.36 5.50
C ALA A 106 -14.98 -27.31 5.71
N ARG A 107 -15.16 -26.83 6.95
CA ARG A 107 -16.04 -25.68 7.22
C ARG A 107 -15.39 -24.40 6.69
N PHE A 108 -16.19 -23.54 6.05
CA PHE A 108 -15.73 -22.26 5.53
C PHE A 108 -15.04 -21.40 6.60
N ALA A 109 -15.65 -21.28 7.79
CA ALA A 109 -15.05 -20.50 8.89
C ALA A 109 -13.66 -20.98 9.30
N THR A 110 -13.39 -22.30 9.28
CA THR A 110 -12.08 -22.86 9.60
C THR A 110 -11.04 -22.51 8.54
N TYR A 111 -11.41 -22.59 7.27
CA TYR A 111 -10.54 -22.21 6.16
C TYR A 111 -10.28 -20.70 6.15
N ALA A 112 -11.33 -19.89 6.29
CA ALA A 112 -11.24 -18.44 6.34
C ALA A 112 -10.35 -17.98 7.50
N SER A 113 -10.48 -18.58 8.69
CA SER A 113 -9.60 -18.26 9.83
C SER A 113 -8.12 -18.47 9.48
N LYS A 114 -7.77 -19.54 8.79
CA LYS A 114 -6.39 -19.79 8.37
C LYS A 114 -5.90 -18.80 7.31
N CYS A 115 -6.75 -18.41 6.37
CA CYS A 115 -6.40 -17.40 5.38
C CYS A 115 -6.18 -16.03 6.05
N ILE A 116 -7.04 -15.64 6.99
CA ILE A 116 -6.91 -14.40 7.77
C ILE A 116 -5.60 -14.40 8.57
N GLU A 117 -5.34 -15.48 9.34
CA GLU A 117 -4.10 -15.62 10.12
C GLU A 117 -2.87 -15.53 9.21
N ASN A 118 -2.87 -16.22 8.08
CA ASN A 118 -1.75 -16.21 7.15
C ASN A 118 -1.49 -14.81 6.57
N GLU A 119 -2.54 -14.06 6.22
CA GLU A 119 -2.39 -12.70 5.69
C GLU A 119 -1.78 -11.75 6.73
N ILE A 120 -2.24 -11.83 7.99
CA ILE A 120 -1.68 -11.07 9.10
C ILE A 120 -0.21 -11.45 9.34
N LEU A 121 0.13 -12.74 9.32
CA LEU A 121 1.51 -13.20 9.45
C LEU A 121 2.41 -12.72 8.31
N MET A 122 1.90 -12.69 7.09
CA MET A 122 2.62 -12.16 5.92
C MET A 122 2.89 -10.66 6.08
N TYR A 123 1.92 -9.90 6.58
CA TYR A 123 2.09 -8.50 6.90
C TYR A 123 3.20 -8.27 7.93
N PHE A 124 3.20 -9.01 9.05
CA PHE A 124 4.27 -8.88 10.04
C PHE A 124 5.65 -9.28 9.51
N ARG A 125 5.73 -10.28 8.63
CA ARG A 125 6.99 -10.63 7.97
C ARG A 125 7.49 -9.52 7.05
N SER A 126 6.58 -8.86 6.35
CA SER A 126 6.91 -7.70 5.52
C SER A 126 7.39 -6.53 6.37
N GLN A 127 6.65 -6.20 7.43
CA GLN A 127 7.06 -5.15 8.37
C GLN A 127 8.44 -5.42 8.99
N LYS A 128 8.73 -6.67 9.36
CA LYS A 128 10.04 -7.01 9.94
C LYS A 128 11.20 -6.71 8.99
N LYS A 129 11.00 -6.78 7.67
CA LYS A 129 12.04 -6.45 6.70
C LYS A 129 12.35 -4.96 6.66
N THR A 130 11.33 -4.12 6.88
CA THR A 130 11.44 -2.66 6.83
C THR A 130 11.76 -2.02 8.20
N LEU A 131 11.74 -2.79 9.29
CA LEU A 131 12.06 -2.29 10.63
C LEU A 131 13.51 -1.79 10.77
N SER A 132 14.42 -2.23 9.90
CA SER A 132 15.81 -1.78 9.86
C SER A 132 16.06 -0.64 8.89
N ASP A 133 15.03 -0.24 8.14
CA ASP A 133 15.15 0.88 7.20
C ASP A 133 15.17 2.19 8.00
N VAL A 134 16.17 3.03 7.73
CA VAL A 134 16.33 4.34 8.34
C VAL A 134 16.05 5.39 7.26
N TYR A 135 15.24 6.39 7.57
CA TYR A 135 14.99 7.47 6.62
C TYR A 135 16.24 8.34 6.46
N ILE A 136 16.56 8.67 5.24
CA ILE A 136 17.75 9.48 4.91
C ILE A 136 17.69 10.90 5.52
N SER A 137 16.48 11.36 5.82
CA SER A 137 16.21 12.65 6.48
C SER A 137 16.17 12.57 8.01
N ASP A 138 16.33 11.35 8.59
CA ASP A 138 16.31 11.23 10.04
C ASP A 138 17.50 11.94 10.66
N THR A 139 17.24 12.65 11.74
CA THR A 139 18.28 13.33 12.52
C THR A 139 19.08 12.32 13.32
N ILE A 140 20.40 12.28 13.08
CA ILE A 140 21.33 11.40 13.81
C ILE A 140 21.82 12.10 15.07
N ASP A 141 22.13 13.39 14.97
CA ASP A 141 22.65 14.20 16.06
C ASP A 141 22.16 15.65 15.94
N THR A 142 22.18 16.36 17.05
CA THR A 142 21.85 17.79 17.10
C THR A 142 22.99 18.53 17.76
N ASP A 143 23.55 19.49 17.06
CA ASP A 143 24.63 20.33 17.57
C ASP A 143 24.13 21.21 18.73
N LYS A 144 25.09 21.76 19.52
CA LYS A 144 24.79 22.66 20.64
C LYS A 144 24.05 23.94 20.22
N ASP A 145 24.17 24.32 18.97
CA ASP A 145 23.48 25.46 18.35
C ASP A 145 22.11 25.12 17.80
N GLY A 146 21.62 23.89 17.98
CA GLY A 146 20.29 23.43 17.55
C GLY A 146 20.21 23.00 16.07
N ASN A 147 21.34 22.87 15.36
CA ASN A 147 21.34 22.37 14.01
C ASN A 147 21.25 20.84 14.00
N ASN A 148 20.34 20.30 13.20
CA ASN A 148 20.15 18.86 13.05
C ASN A 148 21.11 18.31 11.99
N LEU A 149 21.89 17.31 12.35
CA LEU A 149 22.71 16.53 11.42
C LEU A 149 21.89 15.32 10.93
N THR A 150 21.68 15.23 9.63
CA THR A 150 20.93 14.14 9.00
C THR A 150 21.86 13.11 8.36
N LEU A 151 21.33 11.91 8.07
CA LEU A 151 22.07 10.90 7.30
C LEU A 151 22.51 11.44 5.93
N LEU A 152 21.69 12.28 5.32
CA LEU A 152 21.97 12.92 4.03
C LEU A 152 23.26 13.76 4.08
N ASP A 153 23.50 14.45 5.19
CA ASP A 153 24.67 15.32 5.36
C ASP A 153 25.97 14.53 5.54
N LEU A 154 25.87 13.25 5.95
CA LEU A 154 27.02 12.36 6.14
C LEU A 154 27.38 11.57 4.88
N ILE A 155 26.45 11.41 3.94
CA ILE A 155 26.70 10.68 2.69
C ILE A 155 27.54 11.58 1.78
N ALA A 156 28.82 11.22 1.65
CA ALA A 156 29.70 11.90 0.71
C ALA A 156 29.32 11.53 -0.74
N ASP A 157 29.30 12.52 -1.61
CA ASP A 157 29.27 12.30 -3.05
C ASP A 157 30.64 11.82 -3.51
N GLU A 158 30.73 10.57 -4.00
CA GLU A 158 31.98 10.00 -4.52
C GLU A 158 32.32 10.50 -5.94
N THR A 159 31.50 11.37 -6.52
CA THR A 159 31.75 11.89 -7.86
C THR A 159 32.99 12.78 -7.87
N ASN A 160 34.03 12.32 -8.54
CA ASN A 160 35.24 13.09 -8.77
C ASN A 160 35.06 13.95 -10.03
N ILE A 161 34.71 15.21 -9.84
CA ILE A 161 34.49 16.17 -10.93
C ILE A 161 35.67 16.23 -11.90
N MET A 162 36.92 16.09 -11.39
CA MET A 162 38.13 16.08 -12.23
C MET A 162 38.14 14.89 -13.19
N GLU A 163 37.82 13.69 -12.68
CA GLU A 163 37.73 12.46 -13.49
C GLU A 163 36.61 12.53 -14.53
N ASP A 164 35.48 13.07 -14.15
CA ASP A 164 34.33 13.25 -15.05
C ASP A 164 34.64 14.23 -16.18
N VAL A 165 35.32 15.34 -15.88
CA VAL A 165 35.75 16.30 -16.90
C VAL A 165 36.79 15.69 -17.82
N ASP A 166 37.79 14.98 -17.25
CA ASP A 166 38.81 14.31 -18.05
C ASP A 166 38.22 13.22 -18.95
N LEU A 167 37.30 12.43 -18.43
CA LEU A 167 36.56 11.41 -19.21
C LEU A 167 35.77 12.04 -20.38
N LYS A 168 35.09 13.18 -20.14
CA LYS A 168 34.38 13.91 -21.19
C LYS A 168 35.33 14.40 -22.26
N LEU A 169 36.48 15.04 -21.88
CA LEU A 169 37.47 15.51 -22.82
C LEU A 169 38.09 14.38 -23.63
N GLN A 170 38.42 13.24 -22.98
CA GLN A 170 38.93 12.05 -23.65
C GLN A 170 37.90 11.46 -24.63
N SER A 171 36.65 11.38 -24.24
CA SER A 171 35.58 10.86 -25.09
C SER A 171 35.37 11.73 -26.35
N GLU A 172 35.48 13.04 -26.19
CA GLU A 172 35.40 13.97 -27.32
C GLU A 172 36.60 13.85 -28.29
N LYS A 173 37.82 13.71 -27.76
CA LYS A 173 39.00 13.40 -28.55
C LYS A 173 38.84 12.10 -29.33
N VAL A 174 38.33 11.04 -28.68
CA VAL A 174 38.10 9.76 -29.36
C VAL A 174 37.09 9.90 -30.49
N ARG A 175 35.98 10.62 -30.28
CA ARG A 175 35.01 10.89 -31.34
C ARG A 175 35.60 11.58 -32.56
N ILE A 176 36.47 12.59 -32.32
CA ILE A 176 37.17 13.31 -33.40
C ILE A 176 38.13 12.36 -34.15
N LEU A 177 38.90 11.53 -33.41
CA LEU A 177 39.82 10.57 -34.01
C LEU A 177 39.11 9.49 -34.82
N VAL A 178 38.00 8.94 -34.32
CA VAL A 178 37.16 8.00 -35.06
C VAL A 178 36.66 8.60 -36.37
N GLY A 179 36.33 9.90 -36.38
CA GLY A 179 35.92 10.60 -37.60
C GLY A 179 37.05 10.86 -38.60
N ARG A 180 38.32 10.98 -38.13
CA ARG A 180 39.46 11.35 -38.99
C ARG A 180 40.34 10.17 -39.43
N CYS A 181 40.52 9.17 -38.58
CA CYS A 181 41.51 8.11 -38.79
C CYS A 181 40.93 6.81 -39.39
N LEU A 182 39.59 6.63 -39.28
CA LEU A 182 38.96 5.37 -39.72
C LEU A 182 38.33 5.50 -41.10
N THR A 183 38.34 4.43 -41.83
CA THR A 183 37.59 4.31 -43.09
C THR A 183 36.08 4.35 -42.79
N PRO A 184 35.21 4.74 -43.79
CA PRO A 184 33.76 4.84 -43.57
C PRO A 184 33.12 3.54 -43.05
N ARG A 185 33.68 2.37 -43.48
CA ARG A 185 33.21 1.04 -43.05
C ARG A 185 33.57 0.75 -41.60
N GLU A 186 34.80 1.02 -41.17
CA GLU A 186 35.28 0.82 -39.81
C GLU A 186 34.57 1.74 -38.83
N LYS A 187 34.40 3.02 -39.21
CA LYS A 187 33.67 4.01 -38.44
C LYS A 187 32.24 3.53 -38.15
N LYS A 188 31.52 3.06 -39.15
CA LYS A 188 30.14 2.56 -39.01
C LYS A 188 30.08 1.35 -38.06
N ILE A 189 31.07 0.45 -38.13
CA ILE A 189 31.13 -0.72 -37.25
C ILE A 189 31.33 -0.30 -35.80
N ILE A 190 32.25 0.66 -35.53
CA ILE A 190 32.51 1.16 -34.18
C ILE A 190 31.28 1.93 -33.64
N GLU A 191 30.67 2.78 -34.46
CA GLU A 191 29.48 3.54 -34.06
C GLU A 191 28.31 2.61 -33.68
N MET A 192 28.10 1.52 -34.41
CA MET A 192 27.05 0.56 -34.09
C MET A 192 27.41 -0.28 -32.86
N ARG A 193 28.68 -0.75 -32.74
CA ARG A 193 29.10 -1.61 -31.64
C ARG A 193 29.08 -0.90 -30.26
N TYR A 194 29.46 0.35 -30.22
CA TYR A 194 29.51 1.15 -29.00
C TYR A 194 28.29 2.06 -28.79
N GLY A 195 27.33 2.03 -29.72
CA GLY A 195 26.12 2.82 -29.62
C GLY A 195 26.34 4.32 -29.67
N LEU A 196 27.38 4.80 -30.35
CA LEU A 196 27.75 6.22 -30.37
C LEU A 196 26.70 7.13 -31.01
N LEU A 197 25.85 6.57 -31.89
CA LEU A 197 24.75 7.28 -32.56
C LEU A 197 23.37 6.90 -32.01
N THR A 198 23.20 5.65 -31.61
CA THR A 198 21.86 5.08 -31.28
C THR A 198 21.64 4.89 -29.78
N GLN A 199 22.59 5.27 -28.93
CA GLN A 199 22.61 5.04 -27.47
C GLN A 199 22.50 3.57 -27.03
N HIS A 200 22.34 2.63 -27.94
CA HIS A 200 22.30 1.19 -27.65
C HIS A 200 23.38 0.46 -28.45
N PRO A 201 24.31 -0.26 -27.79
CA PRO A 201 25.30 -1.07 -28.46
C PRO A 201 24.64 -2.26 -29.15
N LEU A 202 25.06 -2.55 -30.40
CA LEU A 202 24.62 -3.73 -31.11
C LEU A 202 25.63 -4.85 -30.88
N THR A 203 25.13 -6.05 -30.57
CA THR A 203 25.93 -7.28 -30.54
C THR A 203 26.24 -7.75 -31.93
N GLN A 204 27.35 -8.50 -32.09
CA GLN A 204 27.73 -9.14 -33.35
C GLN A 204 26.70 -10.18 -33.75
#